data_e9eb59b933e9acc550bee9b97e747b73
#
_entry.id   e9eb59b933e9acc550bee9b97e747b73
#
_cell.length_a   1.000
_cell.length_b   1.000
_cell.length_c   1.000
_cell.angle_alpha   90.00
_cell.angle_beta   90.00
_cell.angle_gamma   90.00
#
_symmetry.space_group_name_H-M   'P 1'
#
loop_
_entity.id
_entity.type
_entity.pdbx_description
1 polymer ?
#
loop_
_entity_poly.entity_id
_entity_poly.type
_entity_poly.pdbx_seq_one_letter_code
_entity_poly.pdbx_strand_id
1 'polypeptide(L)'
;FIILFFLVFIKNKNPLHLTFTLLEEKKLIGKKLQMSLTNNKTAFLWSSFMPHLSTIQNKVSNDLFSLQVYDKNYFDKFNPNKEFVKWALIEVSDFDNVPPSLETFIIPSGQYAVFIHKGDTREFYKTAQYIYETWLPNSNFKLDNRPHFEIIGEKTKINDPNSEEEFWIPIKETNKFSKKLIL
;
A
#
# COMPACT_ATOMS: atom_id res chain seq x y z
N PHE A 1 -7.90 -50.12 18.10
CA PHE A 1 -7.31 -48.77 18.43
C PHE A 1 -7.63 -47.81 17.32
N ILE A 2 -8.66 -46.99 17.55
CA ILE A 2 -9.11 -45.97 16.58
C ILE A 2 -8.41 -44.69 16.99
N ILE A 3 -7.50 -44.17 16.14
CA ILE A 3 -6.88 -42.87 16.30
C ILE A 3 -7.81 -41.88 15.66
N LEU A 4 -8.47 -41.10 16.52
CA LEU A 4 -9.36 -39.99 16.12
C LEU A 4 -8.48 -38.79 15.77
N PHE A 5 -8.34 -38.49 14.49
CA PHE A 5 -7.75 -37.21 14.06
C PHE A 5 -8.72 -36.08 14.33
N PHE A 6 -8.45 -35.29 15.36
CA PHE A 6 -9.09 -34.00 15.56
C PHE A 6 -8.52 -33.02 14.54
N LEU A 7 -9.21 -32.82 13.43
CA LEU A 7 -9.04 -31.67 12.56
C LEU A 7 -9.57 -30.44 13.28
N VAL A 8 -8.67 -29.70 13.91
CA VAL A 8 -8.98 -28.36 14.40
C VAL A 8 -9.16 -27.44 13.20
N PHE A 9 -10.39 -27.26 12.76
CA PHE A 9 -10.74 -26.17 11.85
C PHE A 9 -10.56 -24.86 12.61
N ILE A 10 -9.40 -24.23 12.50
CA ILE A 10 -9.26 -22.82 12.82
C ILE A 10 -10.11 -22.08 11.79
N LYS A 11 -11.31 -21.66 12.19
CA LYS A 11 -12.10 -20.69 11.44
C LYS A 11 -11.31 -19.37 11.44
N ASN A 12 -10.46 -19.19 10.42
CA ASN A 12 -9.95 -17.87 10.09
C ASN A 12 -11.14 -16.97 9.74
N LYS A 13 -11.56 -16.16 10.69
CA LYS A 13 -12.48 -15.06 10.43
C LYS A 13 -11.72 -14.04 9.59
N ASN A 14 -12.23 -13.82 8.39
CA ASN A 14 -11.87 -12.90 7.34
C ASN A 14 -10.56 -13.23 6.59
N PRO A 15 -10.67 -13.92 5.46
CA PRO A 15 -9.68 -13.73 4.43
C PRO A 15 -9.86 -12.29 3.92
N LEU A 16 -8.90 -11.40 4.21
CA LEU A 16 -8.75 -10.17 3.46
C LEU A 16 -8.77 -10.55 1.97
N HIS A 17 -9.60 -9.89 1.19
CA HIS A 17 -9.59 -10.14 -0.25
C HIS A 17 -8.21 -9.77 -0.78
N LEU A 18 -7.48 -10.76 -1.29
CA LEU A 18 -6.14 -10.62 -1.81
C LEU A 18 -6.13 -10.94 -3.30
N THR A 19 -5.57 -10.04 -4.09
CA THR A 19 -5.26 -10.27 -5.50
C THR A 19 -3.78 -9.99 -5.79
N PHE A 20 -3.25 -10.59 -6.86
CA PHE A 20 -1.93 -10.29 -7.37
C PHE A 20 -2.06 -9.56 -8.69
N THR A 21 -1.45 -8.38 -8.78
CA THR A 21 -1.61 -7.50 -9.93
C THR A 21 -0.24 -7.09 -10.46
N LEU A 22 -0.06 -7.17 -11.77
CA LEU A 22 1.06 -6.54 -12.45
C LEU A 22 0.65 -5.09 -12.72
N LEU A 23 1.21 -4.15 -11.95
CA LEU A 23 0.96 -2.73 -12.13
C LEU A 23 1.77 -2.22 -13.32
N GLU A 24 1.12 -1.52 -14.23
CA GLU A 24 1.79 -0.69 -15.22
C GLU A 24 2.35 0.58 -14.58
N GLU A 25 3.36 1.18 -15.19
CA GLU A 25 3.92 2.46 -14.74
C GLU A 25 2.84 3.53 -14.63
N LYS A 26 2.85 4.29 -13.51
CA LYS A 26 1.92 5.39 -13.27
C LYS A 26 2.65 6.70 -13.08
N LYS A 27 2.16 7.74 -13.73
CA LYS A 27 2.59 9.12 -13.54
C LYS A 27 1.67 9.82 -12.56
N LEU A 28 2.24 10.42 -11.53
CA LEU A 28 1.48 11.06 -10.46
C LEU A 28 2.03 12.44 -10.16
N ILE A 29 1.14 13.32 -9.69
CA ILE A 29 1.47 14.68 -9.24
C ILE A 29 0.94 14.87 -7.82
N GLY A 30 1.71 15.52 -6.95
CA GLY A 30 1.25 15.83 -5.60
C GLY A 30 2.29 16.44 -4.70
N LYS A 31 2.16 16.19 -3.41
CA LYS A 31 3.04 16.70 -2.36
C LYS A 31 3.60 15.56 -1.52
N LYS A 32 4.79 15.77 -0.98
CA LYS A 32 5.44 14.84 -0.06
C LYS A 32 5.78 15.50 1.26
N LEU A 33 5.94 14.66 2.27
CA LEU A 33 6.41 15.07 3.58
C LEU A 33 7.17 13.92 4.25
N GLN A 34 8.29 14.25 4.88
CA GLN A 34 9.00 13.30 5.72
C GLN A 34 8.33 13.22 7.08
N MET A 35 8.08 11.98 7.54
CA MET A 35 7.39 11.73 8.80
C MET A 35 7.77 10.35 9.36
N SER A 36 7.34 10.07 10.58
CA SER A 36 7.43 8.75 11.21
C SER A 36 6.06 8.35 11.77
N LEU A 37 5.91 7.14 12.26
CA LEU A 37 4.67 6.70 12.90
C LEU A 37 4.37 7.51 14.18
N THR A 38 5.41 7.88 14.95
CA THR A 38 5.28 8.72 16.16
C THR A 38 5.11 10.20 15.86
N ASN A 39 5.61 10.67 14.71
CA ASN A 39 5.44 12.04 14.23
C ASN A 39 4.64 12.02 12.93
N ASN A 40 3.38 11.60 13.02
CA ASN A 40 2.48 11.45 11.89
C ASN A 40 1.93 12.81 11.45
N LYS A 41 2.27 13.22 10.23
CA LYS A 41 1.86 14.47 9.62
C LYS A 41 0.89 14.27 8.43
N THR A 42 0.24 13.11 8.36
CA THR A 42 -0.63 12.75 7.23
C THR A 42 -1.76 13.75 7.02
N ALA A 43 -2.44 14.19 8.10
CA ALA A 43 -3.51 15.19 8.00
C ALA A 43 -3.00 16.54 7.44
N PHE A 44 -1.82 16.96 7.87
CA PHE A 44 -1.20 18.18 7.34
C PHE A 44 -0.82 18.03 5.86
N LEU A 45 -0.26 16.90 5.47
CA LEU A 45 0.07 16.60 4.06
C LEU A 45 -1.17 16.71 3.18
N TRP A 46 -2.26 16.04 3.54
CA TRP A 46 -3.51 16.05 2.79
C TRP A 46 -4.13 17.45 2.75
N SER A 47 -4.20 18.18 3.88
CA SER A 47 -4.73 19.56 3.90
C SER A 47 -3.93 20.51 3.01
N SER A 48 -2.62 20.27 2.84
CA SER A 48 -1.76 21.05 1.96
C SER A 48 -1.91 20.70 0.48
N PHE A 49 -2.33 19.47 0.15
CA PHE A 49 -2.47 18.97 -1.22
C PHE A 49 -3.88 19.24 -1.79
N MET A 50 -4.93 18.99 -1.04
CA MET A 50 -6.33 19.03 -1.51
C MET A 50 -6.72 20.31 -2.25
N PRO A 51 -6.28 21.54 -1.81
CA PRO A 51 -6.61 22.77 -2.54
C PRO A 51 -6.06 22.82 -3.97
N HIS A 52 -5.03 22.04 -4.29
CA HIS A 52 -4.41 22.03 -5.62
C HIS A 52 -5.12 21.10 -6.62
N LEU A 53 -6.02 20.21 -6.18
CA LEU A 53 -6.67 19.26 -7.06
C LEU A 53 -7.43 19.90 -8.23
N SER A 54 -8.02 21.08 -8.02
CA SER A 54 -8.73 21.81 -9.07
C SER A 54 -7.82 22.42 -10.13
N THR A 55 -6.53 22.57 -9.83
CA THR A 55 -5.54 23.12 -10.78
C THR A 55 -4.93 22.06 -11.71
N ILE A 56 -5.11 20.78 -11.39
CA ILE A 56 -4.59 19.66 -12.19
C ILE A 56 -5.64 19.30 -13.25
N GLN A 57 -5.31 19.48 -14.53
CA GLN A 57 -6.26 19.36 -15.62
C GLN A 57 -6.28 17.97 -16.28
N ASN A 58 -5.13 17.29 -16.33
CA ASN A 58 -4.92 16.02 -17.03
C ASN A 58 -5.01 14.79 -16.11
N LYS A 59 -5.92 14.83 -15.14
CA LYS A 59 -6.18 13.70 -14.23
C LYS A 59 -6.75 12.49 -15.00
N VAL A 60 -6.23 11.30 -14.70
CA VAL A 60 -6.74 10.04 -15.26
C VAL A 60 -8.06 9.62 -14.60
N SER A 61 -8.16 9.83 -13.28
CA SER A 61 -9.37 9.57 -12.48
C SER A 61 -9.48 10.57 -11.33
N ASN A 62 -10.46 10.39 -10.46
CA ASN A 62 -10.55 11.12 -9.19
C ASN A 62 -9.92 10.35 -8.02
N ASP A 63 -9.38 9.17 -8.26
CA ASP A 63 -8.75 8.38 -7.22
C ASP A 63 -7.47 9.04 -6.73
N LEU A 64 -7.31 9.10 -5.42
CA LEU A 64 -6.15 9.65 -4.77
C LEU A 64 -5.21 8.54 -4.29
N PHE A 65 -3.92 8.81 -4.31
CA PHE A 65 -2.89 7.88 -3.89
C PHE A 65 -2.23 8.36 -2.60
N SER A 66 -2.34 7.57 -1.55
CA SER A 66 -1.63 7.74 -0.29
C SER A 66 -0.41 6.83 -0.31
N LEU A 67 0.77 7.35 -0.68
CA LEU A 67 1.93 6.56 -1.04
C LEU A 67 3.07 6.72 -0.03
N GLN A 68 3.77 5.62 0.27
CA GLN A 68 4.92 5.60 1.16
C GLN A 68 6.15 5.09 0.42
N VAL A 69 7.24 5.84 0.56
CA VAL A 69 8.59 5.44 0.14
C VAL A 69 9.41 5.16 1.40
N TYR A 70 9.84 3.92 1.52
CA TYR A 70 10.62 3.45 2.64
C TYR A 70 12.08 3.22 2.25
N ASP A 71 13.00 3.48 3.18
CA ASP A 71 14.39 3.06 3.00
C ASP A 71 14.50 1.54 2.93
N LYS A 72 15.53 1.04 2.22
CA LYS A 72 15.75 -0.39 1.98
C LYS A 72 15.67 -1.26 3.24
N ASN A 73 16.14 -0.75 4.38
CA ASN A 73 16.19 -1.48 5.64
C ASN A 73 15.05 -1.06 6.60
N TYR A 74 13.99 -0.41 6.10
CA TYR A 74 12.92 0.10 6.96
C TYR A 74 12.25 -1.00 7.77
N PHE A 75 12.02 -2.15 7.17
CA PHE A 75 11.29 -3.28 7.75
C PHE A 75 12.17 -4.30 8.48
N ASP A 76 13.52 -4.13 8.52
CA ASP A 76 14.42 -5.10 9.16
C ASP A 76 14.21 -5.18 10.68
N LYS A 77 13.88 -4.05 11.30
CA LYS A 77 13.54 -3.96 12.70
C LYS A 77 12.49 -2.89 12.92
N PHE A 78 11.39 -3.26 13.53
CA PHE A 78 10.33 -2.31 13.87
C PHE A 78 10.87 -1.18 14.75
N ASN A 79 10.70 0.06 14.28
CA ASN A 79 11.01 1.27 15.02
C ASN A 79 10.01 2.38 14.62
N PRO A 80 9.07 2.76 15.48
CA PRO A 80 8.04 3.74 15.14
C PRO A 80 8.58 5.15 14.93
N ASN A 81 9.82 5.43 15.34
CA ASN A 81 10.49 6.72 15.11
C ASN A 81 11.24 6.75 13.77
N LYS A 82 11.39 5.61 13.07
CA LYS A 82 12.07 5.56 11.78
C LYS A 82 11.28 6.34 10.76
N GLU A 83 11.94 7.23 10.04
CA GLU A 83 11.30 8.12 9.09
C GLU A 83 11.09 7.44 7.74
N PHE A 84 10.06 7.89 7.05
CA PHE A 84 9.72 7.56 5.66
C PHE A 84 9.17 8.78 4.96
N VAL A 85 9.12 8.75 3.64
CA VAL A 85 8.49 9.81 2.86
C VAL A 85 7.06 9.39 2.51
N LYS A 86 6.09 10.19 2.97
CA LYS A 86 4.67 10.06 2.59
C LYS A 86 4.32 11.05 1.49
N TRP A 87 3.53 10.57 0.53
CA TRP A 87 3.01 11.36 -0.57
C TRP A 87 1.47 11.37 -0.55
N ALA A 88 0.89 12.50 -0.92
CA ALA A 88 -0.50 12.65 -1.32
C ALA A 88 -0.51 13.00 -2.81
N LEU A 89 -1.08 12.15 -3.64
CA LEU A 89 -0.90 12.17 -5.10
C LEU A 89 -2.22 11.93 -5.83
N ILE A 90 -2.24 12.34 -7.11
CA ILE A 90 -3.27 11.96 -8.09
C ILE A 90 -2.60 11.54 -9.39
N GLU A 91 -3.20 10.55 -10.09
CA GLU A 91 -2.69 10.07 -11.37
C GLU A 91 -2.99 11.05 -12.50
N VAL A 92 -1.99 11.25 -13.37
CA VAL A 92 -2.08 12.12 -14.55
C VAL A 92 -1.62 11.38 -15.79
N SER A 93 -2.09 11.80 -16.98
CA SER A 93 -1.68 11.22 -18.26
C SER A 93 -0.24 11.55 -18.62
N ASP A 94 0.22 12.75 -18.27
CA ASP A 94 1.53 13.31 -18.61
C ASP A 94 1.99 14.34 -17.57
N PHE A 95 3.18 14.89 -17.75
CA PHE A 95 3.78 15.92 -16.91
C PHE A 95 3.91 17.28 -17.60
N ASP A 96 3.15 17.53 -18.67
CA ASP A 96 3.31 18.74 -19.48
C ASP A 96 2.91 20.01 -18.72
N ASN A 97 1.95 19.91 -17.79
CA ASN A 97 1.39 21.05 -17.04
C ASN A 97 1.40 20.79 -15.53
N VAL A 98 2.58 20.64 -14.93
CA VAL A 98 2.72 20.47 -13.48
C VAL A 98 2.61 21.81 -12.77
N PRO A 99 1.64 21.99 -11.86
CA PRO A 99 1.57 23.22 -11.06
C PRO A 99 2.85 23.44 -10.26
N PRO A 100 3.40 24.69 -10.18
CA PRO A 100 4.71 24.97 -9.57
C PRO A 100 4.85 24.55 -8.10
N SER A 101 3.73 24.41 -7.38
CA SER A 101 3.68 24.00 -5.98
C SER A 101 3.59 22.49 -5.78
N LEU A 102 3.54 21.70 -6.85
CA LEU A 102 3.43 20.27 -6.84
C LEU A 102 4.70 19.61 -7.42
N GLU A 103 4.92 18.38 -7.02
CA GLU A 103 6.04 17.55 -7.47
C GLU A 103 5.51 16.34 -8.25
N THR A 104 6.32 15.83 -9.15
CA THR A 104 6.02 14.62 -9.93
C THR A 104 6.54 13.38 -9.22
N PHE A 105 5.84 12.26 -9.43
CA PHE A 105 6.26 10.94 -8.97
C PHE A 105 5.91 9.88 -10.02
N ILE A 106 6.80 8.91 -10.21
CA ILE A 106 6.53 7.74 -11.06
C ILE A 106 6.48 6.50 -10.17
N ILE A 107 5.36 5.77 -10.18
CA ILE A 107 5.33 4.42 -9.64
C ILE A 107 5.83 3.49 -10.75
N PRO A 108 6.98 2.81 -10.56
CA PRO A 108 7.48 1.88 -11.57
C PRO A 108 6.57 0.67 -11.70
N SER A 109 6.47 0.11 -12.90
CA SER A 109 5.77 -1.14 -13.15
C SER A 109 6.29 -2.29 -12.29
N GLY A 110 5.43 -3.28 -12.00
CA GLY A 110 5.83 -4.49 -11.31
C GLY A 110 4.72 -5.14 -10.50
N GLN A 111 5.04 -6.27 -9.89
CA GLN A 111 4.07 -7.11 -9.19
C GLN A 111 3.73 -6.55 -7.81
N TYR A 112 2.44 -6.50 -7.51
CA TYR A 112 1.87 -6.09 -6.22
C TYR A 112 0.93 -7.16 -5.67
N ALA A 113 0.93 -7.32 -4.36
CA ALA A 113 -0.14 -7.94 -3.61
C ALA A 113 -1.11 -6.84 -3.19
N VAL A 114 -2.37 -6.96 -3.59
CA VAL A 114 -3.42 -5.97 -3.33
C VAL A 114 -4.40 -6.54 -2.33
N PHE A 115 -4.50 -5.90 -1.18
CA PHE A 115 -5.43 -6.27 -0.11
C PHE A 115 -6.56 -5.25 -0.04
N ILE A 116 -7.80 -5.74 0.09
CA ILE A 116 -8.94 -4.87 0.34
C ILE A 116 -9.16 -4.79 1.86
N HIS A 117 -8.91 -3.62 2.43
CA HIS A 117 -9.37 -3.31 3.78
C HIS A 117 -10.86 -2.98 3.74
N LYS A 118 -11.66 -3.67 4.55
CA LYS A 118 -13.10 -3.39 4.72
C LYS A 118 -13.35 -2.94 6.14
N GLY A 119 -13.99 -1.79 6.27
CA GLY A 119 -14.35 -1.23 7.56
C GLY A 119 -13.79 0.16 7.80
N ASP A 120 -13.80 0.57 9.06
CA ASP A 120 -13.33 1.89 9.48
C ASP A 120 -11.83 2.05 9.18
N THR A 121 -11.46 3.12 8.51
CA THR A 121 -10.07 3.46 8.18
C THR A 121 -9.17 3.56 9.43
N ARG A 122 -9.74 3.83 10.60
CA ARG A 122 -9.02 3.81 11.89
C ARG A 122 -8.55 2.41 12.29
N GLU A 123 -9.16 1.36 11.75
CA GLU A 123 -8.78 -0.04 11.99
C GLU A 123 -7.78 -0.59 10.94
N PHE A 124 -7.36 0.24 10.01
CA PHE A 124 -6.41 -0.12 8.96
C PHE A 124 -5.12 -0.76 9.49
N TYR A 125 -4.67 -0.35 10.68
CA TYR A 125 -3.50 -0.94 11.33
C TYR A 125 -3.61 -2.47 11.53
N LYS A 126 -4.83 -3.01 11.71
CA LYS A 126 -5.07 -4.46 11.86
C LYS A 126 -4.77 -5.18 10.53
N THR A 127 -5.16 -4.57 9.42
CA THR A 127 -4.85 -5.09 8.08
C THR A 127 -3.34 -5.06 7.83
N ALA A 128 -2.68 -3.93 8.13
CA ALA A 128 -1.24 -3.82 7.99
C ALA A 128 -0.50 -4.85 8.86
N GLN A 129 -0.90 -5.00 10.12
CA GLN A 129 -0.32 -6.01 11.02
C GLN A 129 -0.47 -7.43 10.44
N TYR A 130 -1.66 -7.80 9.97
CA TYR A 130 -1.85 -9.11 9.34
C TYR A 130 -0.92 -9.32 8.13
N ILE A 131 -0.79 -8.31 7.27
CA ILE A 131 0.05 -8.40 6.07
C ILE A 131 1.51 -8.64 6.43
N TYR A 132 2.08 -7.83 7.33
CA TYR A 132 3.51 -7.88 7.63
C TYR A 132 3.89 -8.96 8.64
N GLU A 133 3.04 -9.28 9.60
CA GLU A 133 3.35 -10.24 10.66
C GLU A 133 2.84 -11.66 10.38
N THR A 134 1.82 -11.79 9.52
CA THR A 134 1.22 -13.11 9.25
C THR A 134 1.35 -13.53 7.80
N TRP A 135 0.83 -12.73 6.86
CA TRP A 135 0.77 -13.15 5.47
C TRP A 135 2.15 -13.18 4.80
N LEU A 136 2.90 -12.10 4.87
CA LEU A 136 4.20 -11.99 4.18
C LEU A 136 5.22 -13.03 4.64
N PRO A 137 5.42 -13.28 5.96
CA PRO A 137 6.35 -14.32 6.42
C PRO A 137 5.98 -15.74 6.01
N ASN A 138 4.68 -16.02 5.82
CA ASN A 138 4.17 -17.35 5.41
C ASN A 138 3.96 -17.47 3.89
N SER A 139 4.23 -16.42 3.14
CA SER A 139 4.09 -16.41 1.68
C SER A 139 5.40 -16.83 0.98
N ASN A 140 5.32 -17.02 -0.35
CA ASN A 140 6.49 -17.22 -1.21
C ASN A 140 7.07 -15.89 -1.73
N PHE A 141 6.68 -14.77 -1.13
CA PHE A 141 7.08 -13.43 -1.55
C PHE A 141 7.94 -12.75 -0.50
N LYS A 142 8.65 -11.73 -0.92
CA LYS A 142 9.31 -10.75 -0.07
C LYS A 142 9.00 -9.35 -0.60
N LEU A 143 9.16 -8.34 0.25
CA LEU A 143 9.01 -6.95 -0.16
C LEU A 143 9.98 -6.60 -1.27
N ASP A 144 9.50 -5.81 -2.22
CA ASP A 144 10.33 -5.12 -3.17
C ASP A 144 10.58 -3.67 -2.72
N ASN A 145 11.55 -2.98 -3.32
CA ASN A 145 11.92 -1.60 -2.94
C ASN A 145 11.02 -0.53 -3.58
N ARG A 146 9.98 -0.94 -4.30
CA ARG A 146 8.99 -0.03 -4.88
C ARG A 146 8.09 0.57 -3.80
N PRO A 147 7.39 1.69 -4.06
CA PRO A 147 6.49 2.30 -3.10
C PRO A 147 5.35 1.39 -2.68
N HIS A 148 4.93 1.51 -1.42
CA HIS A 148 3.65 1.00 -0.93
C HIS A 148 2.61 2.10 -1.08
N PHE A 149 1.37 1.76 -1.37
CA PHE A 149 0.34 2.79 -1.48
C PHE A 149 -1.07 2.27 -1.21
N GLU A 150 -1.93 3.18 -0.82
CA GLU A 150 -3.37 3.00 -0.73
C GLU A 150 -4.04 3.80 -1.86
N ILE A 151 -5.11 3.25 -2.44
CA ILE A 151 -5.99 3.98 -3.37
C ILE A 151 -7.25 4.41 -2.62
N ILE A 152 -7.46 5.71 -2.56
CA ILE A 152 -8.61 6.36 -1.93
C ILE A 152 -9.58 6.74 -3.05
N GLY A 153 -10.54 5.87 -3.30
CA GLY A 153 -11.56 6.03 -4.33
C GLY A 153 -12.96 6.28 -3.76
N GLU A 154 -13.97 6.16 -4.60
CA GLU A 154 -15.38 6.42 -4.23
C GLU A 154 -15.90 5.55 -3.07
N LYS A 155 -15.35 4.34 -2.92
CA LYS A 155 -15.72 3.41 -1.85
C LYS A 155 -15.05 3.71 -0.52
N THR A 156 -14.02 4.55 -0.50
CA THR A 156 -13.30 4.91 0.71
C THR A 156 -14.04 6.03 1.43
N LYS A 157 -14.59 5.71 2.61
CA LYS A 157 -15.38 6.65 3.42
C LYS A 157 -14.85 6.68 4.84
N ILE A 158 -14.58 7.88 5.33
CA ILE A 158 -14.14 8.08 6.71
C ILE A 158 -15.28 7.73 7.67
N ASN A 159 -15.02 6.96 8.72
CA ASN A 159 -15.98 6.54 9.74
C ASN A 159 -17.18 5.73 9.21
N ASP A 160 -17.01 5.00 8.09
CA ASP A 160 -18.05 4.12 7.54
C ASP A 160 -17.59 2.66 7.67
N PRO A 161 -18.36 1.78 8.35
CA PRO A 161 -18.03 0.36 8.47
C PRO A 161 -18.07 -0.39 7.12
N ASN A 162 -18.66 0.20 6.09
CA ASN A 162 -18.71 -0.36 4.73
C ASN A 162 -17.63 0.26 3.81
N SER A 163 -16.71 1.05 4.35
CA SER A 163 -15.58 1.59 3.59
C SER A 163 -14.74 0.46 3.01
N GLU A 164 -14.30 0.63 1.77
CA GLU A 164 -13.31 -0.25 1.13
C GLU A 164 -12.12 0.59 0.68
N GLU A 165 -10.92 0.11 1.01
CA GLU A 165 -9.67 0.75 0.63
C GLU A 165 -8.69 -0.29 0.14
N GLU A 166 -8.04 -0.03 -0.98
CA GLU A 166 -7.03 -0.91 -1.55
C GLU A 166 -5.65 -0.61 -0.96
N PHE A 167 -4.97 -1.64 -0.47
CA PHE A 167 -3.61 -1.56 0.02
C PHE A 167 -2.66 -2.36 -0.87
N TRP A 168 -1.78 -1.66 -1.57
CA TRP A 168 -0.86 -2.17 -2.57
C TRP A 168 0.53 -2.36 -1.98
N ILE A 169 0.96 -3.62 -1.84
CA ILE A 169 2.26 -4.01 -1.30
C ILE A 169 3.15 -4.50 -2.44
N PRO A 170 4.27 -3.85 -2.72
CA PRO A 170 5.19 -4.29 -3.77
C PRO A 170 5.88 -5.59 -3.35
N ILE A 171 5.79 -6.59 -4.22
CA ILE A 171 6.32 -7.93 -3.94
C ILE A 171 7.25 -8.42 -5.05
N LYS A 172 8.14 -9.34 -4.67
CA LYS A 172 8.93 -10.17 -5.56
C LYS A 172 9.03 -11.59 -5.01
N GLU A 173 9.13 -12.56 -5.88
CA GLU A 173 9.26 -13.96 -5.48
C GLU A 173 10.54 -14.20 -4.67
N THR A 174 10.45 -15.07 -3.66
CA THR A 174 11.62 -15.60 -2.99
C THR A 174 12.14 -16.79 -3.82
N ASN A 175 13.42 -16.75 -4.25
CA ASN A 175 14.08 -17.80 -5.03
C ASN A 175 14.19 -19.15 -4.27
N LYS A 176 13.13 -19.56 -3.55
CA LYS A 176 13.13 -20.86 -2.82
C LYS A 176 13.01 -22.08 -3.74
N PHE A 177 12.65 -21.89 -5.02
CA PHE A 177 12.42 -23.03 -5.95
C PHE A 177 13.55 -23.30 -6.93
N SER A 178 14.63 -22.51 -7.00
CA SER A 178 15.74 -22.75 -7.93
C SER A 178 16.64 -23.95 -7.52
N LYS A 179 16.39 -24.61 -6.40
CA LYS A 179 17.23 -25.73 -5.90
C LYS A 179 16.63 -27.12 -6.06
N LYS A 180 15.49 -27.29 -6.74
CA LYS A 180 14.83 -28.61 -6.84
C LYS A 180 14.69 -29.18 -8.25
N LEU A 181 15.43 -28.66 -9.23
CA LEU A 181 15.46 -29.17 -10.62
C LEU A 181 16.88 -29.44 -11.12
N ILE A 182 17.75 -29.96 -10.24
CA ILE A 182 19.01 -30.61 -10.65
C ILE A 182 19.13 -31.87 -9.81
N LEU A 183 18.45 -32.94 -10.20
CA LEU A 183 18.80 -34.32 -9.99
C LEU A 183 18.21 -35.12 -11.14
#